data_c36bf86e1df1b484806f5e0af7ffa929
#
_entry.id   c36bf86e1df1b484806f5e0af7ffa929
#
_cell.length_a   1.000
_cell.length_b   1.000
_cell.length_c   1.000
_cell.angle_alpha   90.00
_cell.angle_beta   90.00
_cell.angle_gamma   90.00
#
_symmetry.space_group_name_H-M   'P 1'
#
loop_
_entity.id
_entity.type
_entity.pdbx_description
1 polymer ?
#
loop_
_entity_poly.entity_id
_entity_poly.type
_entity_poly.pdbx_seq_one_letter_code
_entity_poly.pdbx_strand_id
1 'polypeptide(L)'
;MNVTNLPTYYQQFIHKSRYARWIESENRREEWDETISRYMAFMSAHLMEKHDYKIDNKLYHQLYEAIVKQDIMPSMRCVMTAGKALERDNTAGYNCSYLPVDDPKSFDEAMYILMCGTGVGFSVERNYVNKLPEVPEQLFRAEETIIVSDSKEGWAKALRKLLALLWSGEIPNWDLSRVRPAGSILKTFGGRASGPAPLDSLFNFIVLTFKNASGRKLSSLECHDIMCKVGEVVVSGGVRRSAMISLSNLSDDRMRHAKTGEFYKLQPQRQMSNNSVAYTEKPDMKTFMREWLSLAESGTGERGMFYRGAAQNKAQENGRRDSTWDFGTNPCSEIILRPYQFCNLSEVIVRGDDSIDDISKKVELATILGT
;
A
#
# COMPACT_ATOMS: atom_id res chain seq x y z
N MET A 1 26.20 -21.17 -22.34
CA MET A 1 25.62 -19.80 -22.50
C MET A 1 25.66 -19.17 -21.14
N ASN A 2 26.33 -18.04 -20.99
CA ASN A 2 26.32 -17.31 -19.72
C ASN A 2 24.92 -16.77 -19.48
N VAL A 3 24.22 -17.33 -18.51
CA VAL A 3 22.82 -17.01 -18.13
C VAL A 3 22.74 -15.68 -17.35
N THR A 4 23.75 -14.84 -17.48
CA THR A 4 23.87 -13.59 -16.72
C THR A 4 22.93 -12.47 -17.21
N ASN A 5 22.39 -12.59 -18.41
CA ASN A 5 21.54 -11.56 -19.01
C ASN A 5 20.11 -12.03 -19.20
N LEU A 6 19.17 -11.19 -18.80
CA LEU A 6 17.76 -11.36 -19.12
C LEU A 6 17.55 -11.46 -20.64
N PRO A 7 16.60 -12.30 -21.13
CA PRO A 7 16.51 -12.67 -22.53
C PRO A 7 16.18 -11.53 -23.49
N THR A 8 15.50 -10.46 -23.03
CA THR A 8 15.11 -9.35 -23.90
C THR A 8 15.69 -8.01 -23.45
N TYR A 9 15.93 -7.11 -24.39
CA TYR A 9 16.35 -5.73 -24.08
C TYR A 9 15.39 -5.00 -23.14
N TYR A 10 14.09 -5.25 -23.25
CA TYR A 10 13.10 -4.64 -22.38
C TYR A 10 13.25 -5.12 -20.92
N GLN A 11 13.43 -6.43 -20.72
CA GLN A 11 13.66 -6.99 -19.38
C GLN A 11 14.97 -6.43 -18.79
N GLN A 12 16.05 -6.37 -19.58
CA GLN A 12 17.32 -5.80 -19.15
C GLN A 12 17.18 -4.33 -18.76
N PHE A 13 16.47 -3.53 -19.57
CA PHE A 13 16.20 -2.13 -19.27
C PHE A 13 15.40 -1.96 -17.98
N ILE A 14 14.32 -2.73 -17.78
CA ILE A 14 13.51 -2.68 -16.58
C ILE A 14 14.34 -3.09 -15.36
N HIS A 15 15.10 -4.18 -15.45
CA HIS A 15 16.00 -4.60 -14.37
C HIS A 15 17.00 -3.51 -14.00
N LYS A 16 17.78 -3.02 -14.97
CA LYS A 16 18.80 -1.98 -14.73
C LYS A 16 18.22 -0.68 -14.20
N SER A 17 17.05 -0.27 -14.67
CA SER A 17 16.44 1.01 -14.29
C SER A 17 15.70 0.98 -12.96
N ARG A 18 15.19 -0.20 -12.50
CA ARG A 18 14.29 -0.30 -11.35
C ARG A 18 14.80 -1.16 -10.20
N TYR A 19 15.57 -2.21 -10.46
CA TYR A 19 15.90 -3.25 -9.49
C TYR A 19 17.39 -3.40 -9.20
N ALA A 20 18.24 -3.20 -10.19
CA ALA A 20 19.69 -3.29 -10.06
C ALA A 20 20.25 -2.16 -9.20
N ARG A 21 21.05 -2.50 -8.20
CA ARG A 21 21.75 -1.53 -7.37
C ARG A 21 23.02 -1.05 -8.04
N TRP A 22 23.46 0.11 -7.64
CA TRP A 22 24.74 0.66 -8.05
C TRP A 22 25.88 0.05 -7.24
N ILE A 23 26.90 -0.46 -7.90
CA ILE A 23 28.13 -0.99 -7.30
C ILE A 23 29.22 0.08 -7.45
N GLU A 24 29.49 0.78 -6.35
CA GLU A 24 30.44 1.91 -6.34
C GLU A 24 31.86 1.51 -6.80
N SER A 25 32.34 0.34 -6.36
CA SER A 25 33.69 -0.16 -6.68
C SER A 25 33.90 -0.46 -8.16
N GLU A 26 32.81 -0.72 -8.90
CA GLU A 26 32.87 -1.10 -10.30
C GLU A 26 32.24 -0.06 -11.23
N ASN A 27 31.69 1.02 -10.65
CA ASN A 27 31.03 2.11 -11.37
C ASN A 27 29.94 1.61 -12.36
N ARG A 28 29.18 0.60 -11.96
CA ARG A 28 28.10 0.00 -12.74
C ARG A 28 26.92 -0.43 -11.86
N ARG A 29 25.84 -0.80 -12.50
CA ARG A 29 24.72 -1.47 -11.83
C ARG A 29 24.91 -2.98 -11.83
N GLU A 30 24.28 -3.64 -10.82
CA GLU A 30 24.19 -5.11 -10.73
C GLU A 30 23.73 -5.74 -12.04
N GLU A 31 24.24 -6.92 -12.36
CA GLU A 31 23.64 -7.84 -13.33
C GLU A 31 22.51 -8.65 -12.67
N TRP A 32 21.76 -9.40 -13.46
CA TRP A 32 20.57 -10.11 -12.97
C TRP A 32 20.92 -11.11 -11.88
N ASP A 33 21.91 -11.93 -12.10
CA ASP A 33 22.41 -12.92 -11.16
C ASP A 33 22.95 -12.30 -9.86
N GLU A 34 23.63 -11.16 -9.95
CA GLU A 34 24.08 -10.40 -8.77
C GLU A 34 22.92 -9.87 -7.94
N THR A 35 21.86 -9.38 -8.61
CA THR A 35 20.64 -8.94 -7.94
C THR A 35 19.97 -10.09 -7.20
N ILE A 36 19.87 -11.27 -7.81
CA ILE A 36 19.29 -12.46 -7.17
C ILE A 36 20.20 -13.00 -6.08
N SER A 37 21.50 -13.01 -6.27
CA SER A 37 22.49 -13.38 -5.24
C SER A 37 22.32 -12.52 -3.99
N ARG A 38 22.20 -11.19 -4.15
CA ARG A 38 21.96 -10.26 -3.04
C ARG A 38 20.64 -10.57 -2.32
N TYR A 39 19.57 -10.83 -3.07
CA TYR A 39 18.26 -11.18 -2.50
C TYR A 39 18.34 -12.47 -1.69
N MET A 40 18.88 -13.54 -2.27
CA MET A 40 18.99 -14.83 -1.62
C MET A 40 19.90 -14.81 -0.39
N ALA A 41 21.04 -14.11 -0.48
CA ALA A 41 21.95 -13.93 0.66
C ALA A 41 21.27 -13.17 1.82
N PHE A 42 20.54 -12.10 1.51
CA PHE A 42 19.78 -11.33 2.50
C PHE A 42 18.73 -12.20 3.20
N MET A 43 17.88 -12.90 2.43
CA MET A 43 16.80 -13.71 2.98
C MET A 43 17.36 -14.88 3.82
N SER A 44 18.43 -15.52 3.36
CA SER A 44 19.08 -16.60 4.10
C SER A 44 19.68 -16.10 5.44
N ALA A 45 20.35 -14.95 5.43
CA ALA A 45 20.88 -14.34 6.63
C ALA A 45 19.76 -13.94 7.61
N HIS A 46 18.69 -13.33 7.09
CA HIS A 46 17.52 -12.91 7.88
C HIS A 46 16.85 -14.11 8.57
N LEU A 47 16.64 -15.21 7.85
CA LEU A 47 16.04 -16.43 8.40
C LEU A 47 16.91 -17.04 9.49
N MET A 48 18.23 -17.06 9.29
CA MET A 48 19.19 -17.56 10.30
C MET A 48 19.21 -16.66 11.55
N GLU A 49 19.31 -15.33 11.37
CA GLU A 49 19.44 -14.39 12.49
C GLU A 49 18.14 -14.21 13.30
N LYS A 50 16.98 -14.23 12.65
CA LYS A 50 15.69 -13.94 13.31
C LYS A 50 14.91 -15.16 13.71
N HIS A 51 15.12 -16.29 13.04
CA HIS A 51 14.30 -17.49 13.21
C HIS A 51 15.12 -18.75 13.49
N ASP A 52 16.45 -18.64 13.59
CA ASP A 52 17.39 -19.77 13.75
C ASP A 52 17.16 -20.87 12.70
N TYR A 53 16.80 -20.45 11.48
CA TYR A 53 16.49 -21.34 10.36
C TYR A 53 17.56 -21.25 9.28
N LYS A 54 18.27 -22.35 9.07
CA LYS A 54 19.27 -22.50 8.01
C LYS A 54 18.63 -23.17 6.80
N ILE A 55 18.56 -22.46 5.68
CA ILE A 55 18.11 -23.04 4.42
C ILE A 55 19.07 -24.15 4.02
N ASP A 56 18.55 -25.33 3.65
CA ASP A 56 19.34 -26.43 3.08
C ASP A 56 20.01 -25.99 1.77
N ASN A 57 21.26 -26.40 1.56
CA ASN A 57 22.04 -25.98 0.40
C ASN A 57 21.38 -26.41 -0.93
N LYS A 58 20.75 -27.58 -0.99
CA LYS A 58 20.06 -28.06 -2.18
C LYS A 58 18.86 -27.16 -2.49
N LEU A 59 18.05 -26.86 -1.48
CA LEU A 59 16.90 -25.95 -1.62
C LEU A 59 17.35 -24.55 -2.03
N TYR A 60 18.42 -24.04 -1.40
CA TYR A 60 18.98 -22.73 -1.76
C TYR A 60 19.34 -22.66 -3.25
N HIS A 61 20.04 -23.66 -3.77
CA HIS A 61 20.42 -23.70 -5.19
C HIS A 61 19.20 -23.87 -6.11
N GLN A 62 18.20 -24.67 -5.72
CA GLN A 62 16.98 -24.82 -6.50
C GLN A 62 16.21 -23.51 -6.62
N LEU A 63 16.03 -22.78 -5.51
CA LEU A 63 15.37 -21.48 -5.51
C LEU A 63 16.16 -20.45 -6.33
N TYR A 64 17.47 -20.37 -6.13
CA TYR A 64 18.34 -19.46 -6.87
C TYR A 64 18.26 -19.68 -8.39
N GLU A 65 18.44 -20.95 -8.82
CA GLU A 65 18.36 -21.27 -10.24
C GLU A 65 16.99 -21.01 -10.86
N ALA A 66 15.91 -21.35 -10.14
CA ALA A 66 14.55 -21.13 -10.62
C ALA A 66 14.25 -19.63 -10.80
N ILE A 67 14.76 -18.79 -9.90
CA ILE A 67 14.59 -17.33 -10.02
C ILE A 67 15.46 -16.77 -11.15
N VAL A 68 16.71 -17.19 -11.26
CA VAL A 68 17.63 -16.72 -12.32
C VAL A 68 17.10 -17.09 -13.70
N LYS A 69 16.53 -18.30 -13.85
CA LYS A 69 15.88 -18.76 -15.09
C LYS A 69 14.49 -18.16 -15.34
N GLN A 70 13.98 -17.39 -14.39
CA GLN A 70 12.61 -16.86 -14.43
C GLN A 70 11.54 -17.98 -14.54
N ASP A 71 11.73 -19.08 -13.84
CA ASP A 71 10.69 -20.10 -13.67
C ASP A 71 9.71 -19.73 -12.58
N ILE A 72 10.23 -19.08 -11.54
CA ILE A 72 9.47 -18.42 -10.48
C ILE A 72 10.05 -17.04 -10.22
N MET A 73 9.22 -16.16 -9.65
CA MET A 73 9.67 -14.84 -9.24
C MET A 73 9.23 -14.54 -7.81
N PRO A 74 10.14 -14.07 -6.95
CA PRO A 74 9.77 -13.51 -5.67
C PRO A 74 9.08 -12.14 -5.85
N SER A 75 8.50 -11.63 -4.79
CA SER A 75 8.07 -10.24 -4.76
C SER A 75 9.18 -9.34 -5.28
N MET A 76 8.90 -8.63 -6.37
CA MET A 76 9.86 -7.66 -6.92
C MET A 76 10.15 -6.53 -5.93
N ARG A 77 9.27 -6.28 -4.94
CA ARG A 77 9.55 -5.41 -3.80
C ARG A 77 10.70 -5.95 -2.96
N CYS A 78 10.62 -7.23 -2.57
CA CYS A 78 11.69 -7.87 -1.82
C CYS A 78 13.02 -7.85 -2.59
N VAL A 79 12.99 -8.17 -3.88
CA VAL A 79 14.19 -8.10 -4.75
C VAL A 79 14.80 -6.69 -4.75
N MET A 80 13.98 -5.65 -4.90
CA MET A 80 14.43 -4.27 -4.92
C MET A 80 14.99 -3.81 -3.57
N THR A 81 14.35 -4.22 -2.46
CA THR A 81 14.62 -3.69 -1.11
C THR A 81 15.54 -4.56 -0.27
N ALA A 82 15.82 -5.82 -0.65
CA ALA A 82 16.71 -6.73 0.07
C ALA A 82 18.06 -6.10 0.43
N GLY A 83 18.46 -6.15 1.71
CA GLY A 83 19.60 -5.45 2.33
C GLY A 83 19.13 -4.27 3.17
N LYS A 84 19.90 -3.17 3.22
CA LYS A 84 19.73 -2.04 4.15
C LYS A 84 18.31 -1.51 4.34
N ALA A 85 17.45 -1.58 3.32
CA ALA A 85 16.07 -1.12 3.43
C ALA A 85 15.22 -2.08 4.28
N LEU A 86 15.33 -3.40 4.04
CA LEU A 86 14.64 -4.42 4.82
C LEU A 86 15.25 -4.65 6.21
N GLU A 87 16.57 -4.49 6.36
CA GLU A 87 17.23 -4.49 7.68
C GLU A 87 16.64 -3.42 8.59
N ARG A 88 16.34 -2.26 8.02
CA ARG A 88 15.74 -1.14 8.76
C ARG A 88 14.26 -1.34 9.04
N ASP A 89 13.51 -1.88 8.09
CA ASP A 89 12.05 -2.00 8.18
C ASP A 89 11.49 -3.02 7.16
N ASN A 90 10.99 -4.13 7.69
CA ASN A 90 10.42 -5.21 6.90
C ASN A 90 9.17 -4.81 6.09
N THR A 91 8.46 -3.75 6.49
CA THR A 91 7.28 -3.24 5.77
C THR A 91 7.60 -2.94 4.31
N ALA A 92 8.83 -2.50 4.01
CA ALA A 92 9.27 -2.21 2.65
C ALA A 92 9.32 -3.43 1.72
N GLY A 93 9.31 -4.65 2.26
CA GLY A 93 9.28 -5.90 1.49
C GLY A 93 7.89 -6.32 1.04
N TYR A 94 6.84 -5.86 1.70
CA TYR A 94 5.47 -6.23 1.36
C TYR A 94 4.93 -5.41 0.18
N ASN A 95 4.12 -6.07 -0.65
CA ASN A 95 3.52 -5.44 -1.81
C ASN A 95 2.34 -4.57 -1.45
N CYS A 96 1.44 -5.11 -0.63
CA CYS A 96 0.18 -4.46 -0.28
C CYS A 96 -0.23 -4.75 1.17
N SER A 97 -1.24 -4.01 1.62
CA SER A 97 -1.86 -4.16 2.93
C SER A 97 -3.33 -3.79 2.86
N TYR A 98 -4.05 -4.08 3.93
CA TYR A 98 -5.41 -3.61 4.15
C TYR A 98 -5.59 -3.15 5.59
N LEU A 99 -6.26 -2.00 5.78
CA LEU A 99 -6.67 -1.52 7.09
C LEU A 99 -8.03 -0.81 7.02
N PRO A 100 -8.95 -1.04 7.99
CA PRO A 100 -10.13 -0.22 8.15
C PRO A 100 -9.79 1.13 8.79
N VAL A 101 -10.61 2.16 8.52
CA VAL A 101 -10.51 3.47 9.18
C VAL A 101 -11.38 3.44 10.43
N ASP A 102 -10.89 2.79 11.49
CA ASP A 102 -11.64 2.56 12.73
C ASP A 102 -10.93 3.07 14.00
N ASP A 103 -9.73 3.62 13.83
CA ASP A 103 -8.93 4.26 14.88
C ASP A 103 -8.27 5.52 14.29
N PRO A 104 -8.11 6.62 15.06
CA PRO A 104 -7.35 7.79 14.63
C PRO A 104 -5.97 7.47 14.03
N LYS A 105 -5.32 6.39 14.48
CA LYS A 105 -4.03 5.93 13.97
C LYS A 105 -4.09 5.40 12.54
N SER A 106 -5.25 5.00 12.05
CA SER A 106 -5.38 4.45 10.69
C SER A 106 -4.82 5.39 9.63
N PHE A 107 -4.92 6.70 9.82
CA PHE A 107 -4.44 7.70 8.86
C PHE A 107 -2.90 7.80 8.80
N ASP A 108 -2.24 7.83 9.95
CA ASP A 108 -0.77 7.92 10.00
C ASP A 108 -0.10 6.59 9.74
N GLU A 109 -0.73 5.48 10.10
CA GLU A 109 -0.29 4.13 9.73
C GLU A 109 -0.35 3.94 8.21
N ALA A 110 -1.44 4.36 7.56
CA ALA A 110 -1.54 4.37 6.11
C ALA A 110 -0.43 5.22 5.46
N MET A 111 -0.17 6.41 5.99
CA MET A 111 0.93 7.26 5.51
C MET A 111 2.26 6.53 5.61
N TYR A 112 2.56 5.93 6.76
CA TYR A 112 3.79 5.19 6.99
C TYR A 112 3.97 4.02 6.02
N ILE A 113 2.93 3.20 5.88
CA ILE A 113 2.91 2.05 4.98
C ILE A 113 3.13 2.48 3.53
N LEU A 114 2.42 3.51 3.07
CA LEU A 114 2.59 4.07 1.73
C LEU A 114 4.00 4.63 1.53
N MET A 115 4.58 5.29 2.53
CA MET A 115 5.97 5.80 2.48
C MET A 115 7.02 4.68 2.48
N CYS A 116 6.68 3.48 2.96
CA CYS A 116 7.47 2.26 2.74
C CYS A 116 7.34 1.72 1.31
N GLY A 117 6.42 2.28 0.53
CA GLY A 117 6.13 1.91 -0.85
C GLY A 117 5.18 0.72 -0.98
N THR A 118 4.50 0.34 0.06
CA THR A 118 3.47 -0.70 0.12
C THR A 118 2.11 -0.11 -0.22
N GLY A 119 1.31 -0.77 -1.06
CA GLY A 119 -0.04 -0.33 -1.40
C GLY A 119 -1.01 -0.54 -0.23
N VAL A 120 -2.05 0.30 -0.13
CA VAL A 120 -3.01 0.26 0.98
C VAL A 120 -4.43 0.15 0.45
N GLY A 121 -5.10 -0.97 0.73
CA GLY A 121 -6.56 -1.02 0.71
C GLY A 121 -7.10 -0.51 2.04
N PHE A 122 -8.18 0.27 2.01
CA PHE A 122 -8.79 0.75 3.24
C PHE A 122 -10.32 0.73 3.16
N SER A 123 -10.98 0.72 4.31
CA SER A 123 -12.43 0.79 4.38
C SER A 123 -12.90 2.01 5.15
N VAL A 124 -13.87 2.70 4.58
CA VAL A 124 -14.64 3.78 5.22
C VAL A 124 -16.09 3.37 5.47
N GLU A 125 -16.34 2.07 5.58
CA GLU A 125 -17.66 1.55 5.94
C GLU A 125 -18.11 2.04 7.33
N ARG A 126 -19.40 2.22 7.54
CA ARG A 126 -19.94 2.81 8.76
C ARG A 126 -19.58 2.06 10.04
N ASN A 127 -19.49 0.73 9.98
CA ASN A 127 -19.08 -0.10 11.11
C ASN A 127 -17.66 0.20 11.61
N TYR A 128 -16.81 0.78 10.75
CA TYR A 128 -15.48 1.24 11.10
C TYR A 128 -15.46 2.72 11.47
N VAL A 129 -15.90 3.61 10.59
CA VAL A 129 -15.82 5.07 10.81
C VAL A 129 -16.56 5.50 12.07
N ASN A 130 -17.65 4.79 12.44
CA ASN A 130 -18.40 5.09 13.65
C ASN A 130 -17.62 4.80 14.96
N LYS A 131 -16.48 4.11 14.90
CA LYS A 131 -15.60 3.92 16.06
C LYS A 131 -14.70 5.13 16.31
N LEU A 132 -14.52 6.01 15.31
CA LEU A 132 -13.74 7.24 15.48
C LEU A 132 -14.43 8.15 16.51
N PRO A 133 -13.63 8.94 17.28
CA PRO A 133 -14.19 9.92 18.19
C PRO A 133 -14.97 11.01 17.46
N GLU A 134 -15.85 11.67 18.18
CA GLU A 134 -16.48 12.89 17.70
C GLU A 134 -15.46 14.03 17.67
N VAL A 135 -15.58 14.90 16.67
CA VAL A 135 -14.80 16.13 16.61
C VAL A 135 -15.44 17.09 17.61
N PRO A 136 -14.66 17.74 18.49
CA PRO A 136 -15.20 18.71 19.44
C PRO A 136 -15.99 19.82 18.76
N GLU A 137 -17.00 20.36 19.46
CA GLU A 137 -17.83 21.47 18.95
C GLU A 137 -17.01 22.73 18.69
N GLN A 138 -15.96 22.94 19.46
CA GLN A 138 -15.07 24.08 19.32
C GLN A 138 -13.62 23.61 19.21
N LEU A 139 -12.89 24.28 18.32
CA LEU A 139 -11.47 24.05 18.09
C LEU A 139 -10.72 25.35 18.39
N PHE A 140 -9.82 25.30 19.35
CA PHE A 140 -9.02 26.46 19.78
C PHE A 140 -7.58 26.36 19.29
N ARG A 141 -6.91 27.47 19.07
CA ARG A 141 -5.48 27.48 18.79
C ARG A 141 -4.69 27.03 20.02
N ALA A 142 -3.83 26.03 19.83
CA ALA A 142 -2.87 25.59 20.82
C ALA A 142 -1.57 26.41 20.74
N GLU A 143 -0.86 26.54 21.87
CA GLU A 143 0.51 27.05 21.88
C GLU A 143 1.51 26.03 21.34
N GLU A 144 1.11 24.76 21.30
CA GLU A 144 1.98 23.67 20.89
C GLU A 144 2.37 23.77 19.42
N THR A 145 3.66 23.53 19.14
CA THR A 145 4.21 23.45 17.78
C THR A 145 4.72 22.04 17.49
N ILE A 146 4.19 21.41 16.44
CA ILE A 146 4.65 20.11 15.96
C ILE A 146 5.93 20.30 15.14
N ILE A 147 7.06 19.84 15.65
CA ILE A 147 8.33 19.85 14.92
C ILE A 147 8.44 18.58 14.10
N VAL A 148 8.50 18.71 12.78
CA VAL A 148 8.52 17.57 11.85
C VAL A 148 9.94 17.15 11.53
N SER A 149 10.29 15.91 11.82
CA SER A 149 11.58 15.32 11.44
C SER A 149 11.57 14.87 9.98
N ASP A 150 12.71 14.98 9.29
CA ASP A 150 12.90 14.62 7.88
C ASP A 150 13.07 13.11 7.69
N SER A 151 12.03 12.36 8.02
CA SER A 151 11.95 10.91 7.83
C SER A 151 10.49 10.46 7.70
N LYS A 152 10.27 9.24 7.15
CA LYS A 152 8.93 8.64 7.04
C LYS A 152 8.27 8.51 8.42
N GLU A 153 9.05 8.10 9.43
CA GLU A 153 8.60 8.00 10.82
C GLU A 153 8.25 9.38 11.40
N GLY A 154 9.04 10.39 11.07
CA GLY A 154 8.81 11.78 11.50
C GLY A 154 7.52 12.37 10.93
N TRP A 155 7.25 12.13 9.65
CA TRP A 155 6.02 12.58 9.00
C TRP A 155 4.79 11.87 9.57
N ALA A 156 4.84 10.54 9.72
CA ALA A 156 3.74 9.78 10.31
C ALA A 156 3.47 10.20 11.76
N LYS A 157 4.51 10.37 12.58
CA LYS A 157 4.38 10.86 13.96
C LYS A 157 3.79 12.25 14.03
N ALA A 158 4.18 13.15 13.12
CA ALA A 158 3.63 14.50 13.07
C ALA A 158 2.15 14.48 12.70
N LEU A 159 1.73 13.66 11.74
CA LEU A 159 0.33 13.47 11.39
C LEU A 159 -0.47 12.90 12.57
N ARG A 160 0.04 11.86 13.25
CA ARG A 160 -0.57 11.30 14.46
C ARG A 160 -0.79 12.37 15.54
N LYS A 161 0.21 13.21 15.76
CA LYS A 161 0.14 14.28 16.76
C LYS A 161 -0.88 15.33 16.38
N LEU A 162 -0.92 15.75 15.11
CA LEU A 162 -1.92 16.68 14.59
C LEU A 162 -3.34 16.15 14.83
N LEU A 163 -3.61 14.89 14.44
CA LEU A 163 -4.92 14.28 14.61
C LEU A 163 -5.31 14.16 16.08
N ALA A 164 -4.39 13.75 16.96
CA ALA A 164 -4.64 13.65 18.39
C ALA A 164 -5.04 15.00 18.99
N LEU A 165 -4.34 16.08 18.64
CA LEU A 165 -4.65 17.43 19.11
C LEU A 165 -6.00 17.93 18.55
N LEU A 166 -6.28 17.69 17.29
CA LEU A 166 -7.57 18.06 16.70
C LEU A 166 -8.75 17.37 17.37
N TRP A 167 -8.63 16.07 17.70
CA TRP A 167 -9.65 15.36 18.47
C TRP A 167 -9.71 15.77 19.94
N SER A 168 -8.68 16.42 20.46
CA SER A 168 -8.71 17.06 21.79
C SER A 168 -9.26 18.50 21.76
N GLY A 169 -9.61 19.02 20.59
CA GLY A 169 -10.13 20.39 20.44
C GLY A 169 -9.04 21.44 20.20
N GLU A 170 -7.83 21.01 19.87
CA GLU A 170 -6.67 21.89 19.74
C GLU A 170 -6.15 21.94 18.31
N ILE A 171 -5.92 23.17 17.79
CA ILE A 171 -5.28 23.39 16.49
C ILE A 171 -3.83 23.81 16.75
N PRO A 172 -2.84 22.93 16.57
CA PRO A 172 -1.44 23.25 16.79
C PRO A 172 -0.86 24.10 15.66
N ASN A 173 0.31 24.68 15.94
CA ASN A 173 1.22 25.14 14.91
C ASN A 173 2.12 23.97 14.47
N TRP A 174 2.81 24.11 13.33
CA TRP A 174 3.81 23.13 12.89
C TRP A 174 5.03 23.81 12.26
N ASP A 175 6.19 23.18 12.48
CA ASP A 175 7.47 23.61 11.96
C ASP A 175 8.02 22.53 11.01
N LEU A 176 8.15 22.89 9.74
CA LEU A 176 8.67 22.05 8.65
C LEU A 176 10.10 22.41 8.25
N SER A 177 10.78 23.28 9.01
CA SER A 177 12.12 23.78 8.67
C SER A 177 13.17 22.69 8.57
N ARG A 178 12.97 21.56 9.28
CA ARG A 178 13.86 20.40 9.26
C ARG A 178 13.64 19.48 8.06
N VAL A 179 12.53 19.64 7.32
CA VAL A 179 12.24 18.82 6.14
C VAL A 179 13.13 19.30 4.99
N ARG A 180 13.83 18.37 4.34
CA ARG A 180 14.74 18.68 3.22
C ARG A 180 14.02 19.42 2.09
N PRO A 181 14.70 20.32 1.40
CA PRO A 181 14.11 21.09 0.31
C PRO A 181 13.74 20.19 -0.90
N ALA A 182 12.80 20.67 -1.69
CA ALA A 182 12.42 20.02 -2.94
C ALA A 182 13.62 19.82 -3.86
N GLY A 183 13.66 18.67 -4.57
CA GLY A 183 14.74 18.32 -5.46
C GLY A 183 15.92 17.58 -4.83
N SER A 184 16.01 17.51 -3.49
CA SER A 184 17.05 16.73 -2.78
C SER A 184 17.00 15.25 -3.17
N ILE A 185 18.17 14.60 -3.31
CA ILE A 185 18.27 13.19 -3.70
C ILE A 185 17.80 12.28 -2.55
N LEU A 186 16.95 11.32 -2.87
CA LEU A 186 16.50 10.27 -1.94
C LEU A 186 17.46 9.07 -2.03
N LYS A 187 18.24 8.85 -0.97
CA LYS A 187 19.31 7.83 -0.96
C LYS A 187 18.81 6.39 -0.91
N THR A 188 17.64 6.13 -0.32
CA THR A 188 17.16 4.76 -0.06
C THR A 188 16.36 4.18 -1.23
N PHE A 189 15.44 4.95 -1.79
CA PHE A 189 14.53 4.50 -2.87
C PHE A 189 14.85 5.13 -4.22
N GLY A 190 15.81 6.07 -4.26
CA GLY A 190 16.06 6.88 -5.44
C GLY A 190 14.98 7.96 -5.66
N GLY A 191 15.17 8.81 -6.66
CA GLY A 191 14.28 9.92 -6.93
C GLY A 191 14.63 11.19 -6.17
N ARG A 192 13.71 12.15 -6.14
CA ARG A 192 13.90 13.48 -5.54
C ARG A 192 12.80 13.78 -4.55
N ALA A 193 13.14 14.47 -3.46
CA ALA A 193 12.21 14.91 -2.43
C ALA A 193 11.26 16.00 -2.95
N SER A 194 10.04 16.01 -2.43
CA SER A 194 9.02 17.04 -2.71
C SER A 194 9.22 18.35 -1.95
N GLY A 195 10.02 18.32 -0.89
CA GLY A 195 10.08 19.39 0.09
C GLY A 195 8.90 19.39 1.07
N PRO A 196 8.76 20.44 1.89
CA PRO A 196 7.75 20.52 2.95
C PRO A 196 6.34 20.84 2.46
N ALA A 197 6.17 21.49 1.31
CA ALA A 197 4.89 22.02 0.86
C ALA A 197 3.73 21.00 0.77
N PRO A 198 3.92 19.74 0.30
CA PRO A 198 2.84 18.76 0.30
C PRO A 198 2.35 18.41 1.71
N LEU A 199 3.26 18.31 2.68
CA LEU A 199 2.89 18.01 4.06
C LEU A 199 2.14 19.19 4.71
N ASP A 200 2.56 20.41 4.44
CA ASP A 200 1.82 21.62 4.84
C ASP A 200 0.40 21.64 4.29
N SER A 201 0.27 21.33 2.99
CA SER A 201 -1.04 21.22 2.34
C SER A 201 -1.93 20.15 3.00
N LEU A 202 -1.37 18.98 3.38
CA LEU A 202 -2.10 17.94 4.08
C LEU A 202 -2.60 18.43 5.45
N PHE A 203 -1.74 19.05 6.23
CA PHE A 203 -2.11 19.51 7.57
C PHE A 203 -3.20 20.57 7.53
N ASN A 204 -3.08 21.55 6.63
CA ASN A 204 -4.12 22.55 6.40
C ASN A 204 -5.45 21.91 5.94
N PHE A 205 -5.40 20.92 5.04
CA PHE A 205 -6.58 20.19 4.58
C PHE A 205 -7.29 19.47 5.73
N ILE A 206 -6.54 18.79 6.59
CA ILE A 206 -7.09 18.09 7.76
C ILE A 206 -7.71 19.06 8.75
N VAL A 207 -7.03 20.17 9.07
CA VAL A 207 -7.57 21.20 9.98
C VAL A 207 -8.89 21.74 9.43
N LEU A 208 -8.98 22.04 8.14
CA LEU A 208 -10.21 22.52 7.51
C LEU A 208 -11.32 21.44 7.58
N THR A 209 -11.00 20.17 7.31
CA THR A 209 -11.96 19.06 7.41
C THR A 209 -12.51 18.93 8.83
N PHE A 210 -11.68 19.03 9.85
CA PHE A 210 -12.10 18.97 11.25
C PHE A 210 -12.97 20.17 11.63
N LYS A 211 -12.63 21.39 11.20
CA LYS A 211 -13.49 22.57 11.41
C LYS A 211 -14.88 22.37 10.81
N ASN A 212 -14.96 21.79 9.62
CA ASN A 212 -16.25 21.52 8.97
C ASN A 212 -17.03 20.38 9.64
N ALA A 213 -16.37 19.54 10.42
CA ALA A 213 -16.94 18.41 11.14
C ALA A 213 -17.22 18.71 12.64
N SER A 214 -17.03 19.94 13.09
CA SER A 214 -17.23 20.31 14.51
C SER A 214 -18.57 19.84 15.05
N GLY A 215 -18.56 19.24 16.24
CA GLY A 215 -19.76 18.71 16.93
C GLY A 215 -20.32 17.41 16.36
N ARG A 216 -19.60 16.72 15.45
CA ARG A 216 -20.00 15.44 14.90
C ARG A 216 -18.81 14.53 14.55
N LYS A 217 -19.07 13.29 14.25
CA LYS A 217 -18.05 12.38 13.69
C LYS A 217 -17.72 12.75 12.25
N LEU A 218 -16.49 12.45 11.85
CA LEU A 218 -16.11 12.47 10.43
C LEU A 218 -17.00 11.52 9.64
N SER A 219 -17.46 11.96 8.50
CA SER A 219 -18.22 11.11 7.56
C SER A 219 -17.27 10.15 6.79
N SER A 220 -17.84 9.11 6.18
CA SER A 220 -17.11 8.20 5.29
C SER A 220 -16.32 8.94 4.20
N LEU A 221 -16.93 9.97 3.59
CA LEU A 221 -16.31 10.75 2.54
C LEU A 221 -15.18 11.62 3.06
N GLU A 222 -15.32 12.24 4.24
CA GLU A 222 -14.23 13.01 4.87
C GLU A 222 -13.05 12.12 5.24
N CYS A 223 -13.31 10.93 5.78
CA CYS A 223 -12.27 9.94 6.04
C CYS A 223 -11.57 9.49 4.74
N HIS A 224 -12.34 9.23 3.70
CA HIS A 224 -11.82 8.91 2.36
C HIS A 224 -10.93 10.04 1.82
N ASP A 225 -11.39 11.29 1.91
CA ASP A 225 -10.66 12.44 1.40
C ASP A 225 -9.33 12.67 2.14
N ILE A 226 -9.30 12.46 3.47
CA ILE A 226 -8.05 12.50 4.25
C ILE A 226 -7.10 11.39 3.79
N MET A 227 -7.59 10.16 3.64
CA MET A 227 -6.76 9.04 3.14
C MET A 227 -6.20 9.34 1.75
N CYS A 228 -7.02 9.86 0.85
CA CYS A 228 -6.57 10.26 -0.48
C CYS A 228 -5.53 11.38 -0.43
N LYS A 229 -5.70 12.36 0.46
CA LYS A 229 -4.74 13.45 0.65
C LYS A 229 -3.41 12.95 1.21
N VAL A 230 -3.43 11.95 2.09
CA VAL A 230 -2.23 11.23 2.54
C VAL A 230 -1.53 10.57 1.34
N GLY A 231 -2.28 9.89 0.47
CA GLY A 231 -1.72 9.28 -0.75
C GLY A 231 -1.06 10.29 -1.68
N GLU A 232 -1.68 11.46 -1.88
CA GLU A 232 -1.14 12.56 -2.69
C GLU A 232 0.23 13.05 -2.17
N VAL A 233 0.35 13.20 -0.85
CA VAL A 233 1.61 13.61 -0.22
C VAL A 233 2.72 12.59 -0.42
N VAL A 234 2.41 11.30 -0.33
CA VAL A 234 3.38 10.22 -0.56
C VAL A 234 3.85 10.17 -2.01
N VAL A 235 2.95 10.37 -2.98
CA VAL A 235 3.30 10.44 -4.41
C VAL A 235 4.21 11.62 -4.68
N SER A 236 3.86 12.79 -4.16
CA SER A 236 4.68 13.99 -4.26
C SER A 236 6.05 13.80 -3.61
N GLY A 237 6.14 13.01 -2.53
CA GLY A 237 7.39 12.65 -1.85
C GLY A 237 8.36 11.81 -2.67
N GLY A 238 8.00 11.41 -3.89
CA GLY A 238 8.88 10.70 -4.83
C GLY A 238 9.12 9.23 -4.48
N VAL A 239 8.45 8.68 -3.46
CA VAL A 239 8.70 7.30 -2.99
C VAL A 239 8.11 6.27 -3.96
N ARG A 240 6.89 6.48 -4.43
CA ARG A 240 6.19 5.63 -5.43
C ARG A 240 4.88 6.29 -5.84
N ARG A 241 4.25 5.82 -6.93
CA ARG A 241 2.81 6.04 -7.14
C ARG A 241 2.05 5.44 -5.97
N SER A 242 1.20 6.20 -5.33
CA SER A 242 0.26 5.70 -4.33
C SER A 242 -0.69 4.70 -4.99
N ALA A 243 -0.75 3.48 -4.46
CA ALA A 243 -1.72 2.49 -4.88
C ALA A 243 -2.69 2.29 -3.72
N MET A 244 -3.93 2.71 -3.90
CA MET A 244 -4.96 2.65 -2.87
C MET A 244 -6.29 2.18 -3.44
N ILE A 245 -7.10 1.53 -2.61
CA ILE A 245 -8.51 1.26 -2.86
C ILE A 245 -9.33 1.57 -1.62
N SER A 246 -10.47 2.19 -1.81
CA SER A 246 -11.44 2.49 -0.75
C SER A 246 -12.65 1.57 -0.87
N LEU A 247 -13.01 0.92 0.24
CA LEU A 247 -14.27 0.19 0.37
C LEU A 247 -15.30 1.04 1.13
N SER A 248 -16.55 1.02 0.67
CA SER A 248 -17.64 1.78 1.27
C SER A 248 -18.95 1.00 1.24
N ASN A 249 -19.91 1.38 2.08
CA ASN A 249 -21.23 0.72 2.10
C ASN A 249 -22.01 0.97 0.82
N LEU A 250 -22.81 -0.03 0.42
CA LEU A 250 -23.73 0.07 -0.72
C LEU A 250 -24.69 1.25 -0.59
N SER A 251 -25.18 1.53 0.63
CA SER A 251 -26.10 2.62 0.93
C SER A 251 -25.46 4.00 1.10
N ASP A 252 -24.16 4.13 0.84
CA ASP A 252 -23.47 5.41 0.97
C ASP A 252 -23.49 6.20 -0.34
N ASP A 253 -24.49 7.08 -0.48
CA ASP A 253 -24.66 7.91 -1.67
C ASP A 253 -23.52 8.93 -1.86
N ARG A 254 -22.90 9.40 -0.78
CA ARG A 254 -21.74 10.33 -0.88
C ARG A 254 -20.56 9.63 -1.54
N MET A 255 -20.28 8.39 -1.12
CA MET A 255 -19.23 7.60 -1.72
C MET A 255 -19.56 7.14 -3.15
N ARG A 256 -20.86 6.87 -3.45
CA ARG A 256 -21.30 6.57 -4.82
C ARG A 256 -20.97 7.68 -5.79
N HIS A 257 -21.14 8.93 -5.37
CA HIS A 257 -20.94 10.10 -6.20
C HIS A 257 -19.62 10.83 -5.97
N ALA A 258 -18.70 10.23 -5.20
CA ALA A 258 -17.41 10.85 -4.83
C ALA A 258 -16.56 11.28 -6.04
N LYS A 259 -16.71 10.57 -7.17
CA LYS A 259 -15.96 10.81 -8.40
C LYS A 259 -16.88 11.04 -9.61
N THR A 260 -17.94 11.80 -9.43
CA THR A 260 -18.81 12.24 -10.52
C THR A 260 -18.47 13.66 -10.96
N GLY A 261 -18.78 14.00 -12.20
CA GLY A 261 -18.55 15.33 -12.75
C GLY A 261 -17.05 15.72 -12.79
N GLU A 262 -16.77 16.97 -12.52
CA GLU A 262 -15.40 17.52 -12.56
C GLU A 262 -14.63 17.35 -11.24
N PHE A 263 -14.82 16.21 -10.54
CA PHE A 263 -14.15 15.94 -9.26
C PHE A 263 -12.63 16.12 -9.33
N TYR A 264 -12.03 15.79 -10.47
CA TYR A 264 -10.58 15.92 -10.68
C TYR A 264 -10.07 17.37 -10.63
N LYS A 265 -10.95 18.36 -10.80
CA LYS A 265 -10.63 19.78 -10.60
C LYS A 265 -10.94 20.24 -9.17
N LEU A 266 -12.09 19.82 -8.64
CA LEU A 266 -12.60 20.30 -7.35
C LEU A 266 -12.00 19.55 -6.15
N GLN A 267 -11.73 18.26 -6.31
CA GLN A 267 -11.22 17.36 -5.29
C GLN A 267 -10.15 16.42 -5.88
N PRO A 268 -9.04 16.97 -6.38
CA PRO A 268 -8.04 16.21 -7.17
C PRO A 268 -7.40 15.06 -6.38
N GLN A 269 -7.33 15.13 -5.04
CA GLN A 269 -6.80 14.06 -4.20
C GLN A 269 -7.58 12.75 -4.37
N ARG A 270 -8.87 12.78 -4.72
CA ARG A 270 -9.69 11.56 -4.92
C ARG A 270 -9.18 10.66 -6.05
N GLN A 271 -8.32 11.17 -6.92
CA GLN A 271 -7.64 10.36 -7.94
C GLN A 271 -6.61 9.37 -7.35
N MET A 272 -6.24 9.54 -6.08
CA MET A 272 -5.23 8.68 -5.42
C MET A 272 -5.76 7.30 -5.03
N SER A 273 -7.06 7.08 -5.04
CA SER A 273 -7.69 5.81 -4.65
C SER A 273 -8.68 5.34 -5.70
N ASN A 274 -8.69 4.04 -6.00
CA ASN A 274 -9.85 3.40 -6.62
C ASN A 274 -10.97 3.31 -5.59
N ASN A 275 -12.23 3.40 -6.01
CA ASN A 275 -13.37 3.29 -5.11
C ASN A 275 -14.19 2.05 -5.46
N SER A 276 -14.55 1.26 -4.45
CA SER A 276 -15.41 0.07 -4.59
C SER A 276 -16.47 0.04 -3.51
N VAL A 277 -17.62 -0.53 -3.87
CA VAL A 277 -18.66 -0.87 -2.91
C VAL A 277 -18.38 -2.26 -2.32
N ALA A 278 -18.47 -2.41 -1.01
CA ALA A 278 -18.41 -3.71 -0.35
C ALA A 278 -19.82 -4.29 -0.21
N TYR A 279 -20.07 -5.39 -0.92
CA TYR A 279 -21.29 -6.19 -0.74
C TYR A 279 -21.04 -7.21 0.37
N THR A 280 -21.80 -7.12 1.45
CA THR A 280 -21.76 -8.10 2.56
C THR A 280 -22.68 -9.28 2.29
N GLU A 281 -23.73 -9.04 1.51
CA GLU A 281 -24.69 -10.05 1.06
C GLU A 281 -25.04 -9.80 -0.40
N LYS A 282 -25.66 -10.77 -1.05
CA LYS A 282 -26.16 -10.60 -2.44
C LYS A 282 -27.29 -9.58 -2.46
N PRO A 283 -27.14 -8.45 -3.15
CA PRO A 283 -28.18 -7.43 -3.22
C PRO A 283 -29.36 -7.90 -4.03
N ASP A 284 -30.55 -7.31 -3.79
CA ASP A 284 -31.68 -7.46 -4.70
C ASP A 284 -31.37 -6.82 -6.08
N MET A 285 -32.08 -7.26 -7.10
CA MET A 285 -31.84 -6.85 -8.49
C MET A 285 -31.95 -5.33 -8.68
N LYS A 286 -32.93 -4.68 -8.05
CA LYS A 286 -33.16 -3.23 -8.18
C LYS A 286 -31.97 -2.44 -7.62
N THR A 287 -31.50 -2.81 -6.45
CA THR A 287 -30.33 -2.21 -5.79
C THR A 287 -29.06 -2.43 -6.60
N PHE A 288 -28.87 -3.64 -7.13
CA PHE A 288 -27.74 -3.95 -8.00
C PHE A 288 -27.75 -3.12 -9.27
N MET A 289 -28.90 -3.06 -9.97
CA MET A 289 -29.03 -2.29 -11.22
C MET A 289 -28.82 -0.79 -11.01
N ARG A 290 -29.25 -0.25 -9.87
CA ARG A 290 -28.97 1.16 -9.50
C ARG A 290 -27.48 1.44 -9.37
N GLU A 291 -26.75 0.55 -8.72
CA GLU A 291 -25.29 0.67 -8.58
C GLU A 291 -24.58 0.52 -9.93
N TRP A 292 -25.03 -0.45 -10.73
CA TRP A 292 -24.50 -0.65 -12.08
C TRP A 292 -24.73 0.56 -13.00
N LEU A 293 -25.92 1.16 -12.95
CA LEU A 293 -26.22 2.36 -13.72
C LEU A 293 -25.32 3.53 -13.29
N SER A 294 -25.16 3.74 -11.98
CA SER A 294 -24.25 4.77 -11.45
C SER A 294 -22.81 4.57 -11.92
N LEU A 295 -22.33 3.31 -11.96
CA LEU A 295 -21.02 2.97 -12.50
C LEU A 295 -20.88 3.36 -13.98
N ALA A 296 -21.89 3.02 -14.79
CA ALA A 296 -21.90 3.33 -16.23
C ALA A 296 -21.96 4.84 -16.49
N GLU A 297 -22.81 5.56 -15.76
CA GLU A 297 -23.01 7.01 -15.89
C GLU A 297 -21.80 7.84 -15.39
N SER A 298 -21.04 7.33 -14.44
CA SER A 298 -19.87 8.04 -13.90
C SER A 298 -18.80 8.32 -14.95
N GLY A 299 -18.71 7.49 -15.98
CA GLY A 299 -17.67 7.54 -17.01
C GLY A 299 -16.25 7.26 -16.50
N THR A 300 -16.09 6.93 -15.21
CA THR A 300 -14.79 6.67 -14.56
C THR A 300 -14.53 5.18 -14.34
N GLY A 301 -15.54 4.33 -14.50
CA GLY A 301 -15.47 2.90 -14.16
C GLY A 301 -15.58 2.65 -12.66
N GLU A 302 -15.95 3.64 -11.87
CA GLU A 302 -16.07 3.56 -10.42
C GLU A 302 -17.50 3.96 -9.96
N ARG A 303 -17.97 3.42 -8.84
CA ARG A 303 -17.22 2.55 -7.91
C ARG A 303 -17.36 1.09 -8.37
N GLY A 304 -16.25 0.35 -8.24
CA GLY A 304 -16.19 -1.08 -8.50
C GLY A 304 -16.98 -1.89 -7.47
N MET A 305 -16.98 -3.21 -7.63
CA MET A 305 -17.75 -4.14 -6.79
C MET A 305 -16.82 -5.14 -6.09
N PHE A 306 -16.84 -5.14 -4.77
CA PHE A 306 -16.16 -6.15 -3.94
C PHE A 306 -17.21 -6.96 -3.18
N TYR A 307 -17.32 -8.26 -3.47
CA TYR A 307 -18.27 -9.14 -2.78
C TYR A 307 -17.58 -9.90 -1.65
N ARG A 308 -17.74 -9.42 -0.43
CA ARG A 308 -17.16 -10.01 0.79
C ARG A 308 -17.65 -11.44 1.04
N GLY A 309 -18.93 -11.74 0.73
CA GLY A 309 -19.46 -13.09 0.85
C GLY A 309 -18.69 -14.12 0.00
N ALA A 310 -18.31 -13.76 -1.23
CA ALA A 310 -17.47 -14.63 -2.05
C ALA A 310 -16.06 -14.81 -1.45
N ALA A 311 -15.49 -13.74 -0.90
CA ALA A 311 -14.21 -13.80 -0.19
C ALA A 311 -14.26 -14.73 1.02
N GLN A 312 -15.32 -14.66 1.83
CA GLN A 312 -15.57 -15.52 2.99
C GLN A 312 -15.74 -16.99 2.57
N ASN A 313 -16.56 -17.27 1.55
CA ASN A 313 -16.75 -18.60 1.00
C ASN A 313 -15.42 -19.20 0.51
N LYS A 314 -14.62 -18.42 -0.21
CA LYS A 314 -13.32 -18.87 -0.69
C LYS A 314 -12.31 -19.08 0.45
N ALA A 315 -12.37 -18.28 1.50
CA ALA A 315 -11.52 -18.46 2.68
C ALA A 315 -11.83 -19.78 3.41
N GLN A 316 -13.11 -20.15 3.49
CA GLN A 316 -13.56 -21.40 4.14
C GLN A 316 -13.29 -22.65 3.33
N GLU A 317 -13.11 -22.52 2.00
CA GLU A 317 -12.90 -23.67 1.12
C GLU A 317 -11.75 -24.54 1.63
N ASN A 318 -12.01 -25.84 1.77
CA ASN A 318 -11.09 -26.83 2.33
C ASN A 318 -10.61 -26.55 3.77
N GLY A 319 -11.34 -25.77 4.56
CA GLY A 319 -10.99 -25.45 5.95
C GLY A 319 -9.69 -24.64 6.09
N ARG A 320 -9.24 -23.99 5.04
CA ARG A 320 -7.93 -23.33 4.98
C ARG A 320 -7.81 -22.07 5.83
N ARG A 321 -8.89 -21.29 5.94
CA ARG A 321 -8.91 -20.02 6.67
C ARG A 321 -10.21 -19.84 7.43
N ASP A 322 -10.13 -19.11 8.53
CA ASP A 322 -11.33 -18.61 9.22
C ASP A 322 -12.09 -17.63 8.31
N SER A 323 -13.33 -17.96 7.99
CA SER A 323 -14.21 -17.19 7.12
C SER A 323 -15.00 -16.09 7.84
N THR A 324 -14.92 -16.00 9.15
CA THR A 324 -15.70 -15.04 9.96
C THR A 324 -15.17 -13.62 9.89
N TRP A 325 -13.98 -13.43 9.34
CA TRP A 325 -13.35 -12.12 9.22
C TRP A 325 -14.06 -11.20 8.22
N ASP A 326 -14.08 -9.94 8.59
CA ASP A 326 -14.49 -8.83 7.72
C ASP A 326 -13.39 -8.53 6.69
N PHE A 327 -13.25 -9.41 5.69
CA PHE A 327 -12.22 -9.25 4.67
C PHE A 327 -12.38 -7.94 3.90
N GLY A 328 -11.27 -7.28 3.70
CA GLY A 328 -11.08 -6.28 2.66
C GLY A 328 -10.15 -6.80 1.58
N THR A 329 -9.53 -5.92 0.85
CA THR A 329 -8.69 -6.26 -0.30
C THR A 329 -7.48 -5.34 -0.41
N ASN A 330 -6.45 -5.82 -1.10
CA ASN A 330 -5.34 -4.98 -1.56
C ASN A 330 -5.80 -4.00 -2.66
N PRO A 331 -4.99 -3.00 -3.03
CA PRO A 331 -5.37 -1.97 -4.00
C PRO A 331 -5.90 -2.46 -5.36
N CYS A 332 -5.43 -3.60 -5.83
CA CYS A 332 -5.83 -4.18 -7.13
C CYS A 332 -6.99 -5.19 -7.02
N SER A 333 -7.45 -5.49 -5.82
CA SER A 333 -8.58 -6.38 -5.50
C SER A 333 -8.38 -7.87 -5.79
N GLU A 334 -7.17 -8.33 -6.09
CA GLU A 334 -6.87 -9.75 -6.35
C GLU A 334 -6.61 -10.56 -5.08
N ILE A 335 -6.33 -9.90 -3.94
CA ILE A 335 -5.98 -10.57 -2.68
C ILE A 335 -6.93 -10.14 -1.58
N ILE A 336 -7.64 -11.09 -0.98
CA ILE A 336 -8.44 -10.86 0.22
C ILE A 336 -7.54 -10.79 1.45
N LEU A 337 -7.71 -9.75 2.26
CA LEU A 337 -6.92 -9.49 3.45
C LEU A 337 -7.83 -9.26 4.66
N ARG A 338 -7.41 -9.80 5.81
CA ARG A 338 -8.01 -9.44 7.10
C ARG A 338 -7.62 -8.01 7.47
N PRO A 339 -8.37 -7.33 8.35
CA PRO A 339 -7.92 -6.07 8.92
C PRO A 339 -6.47 -6.15 9.43
N TYR A 340 -5.66 -5.15 9.10
CA TYR A 340 -4.25 -5.00 9.48
C TYR A 340 -3.31 -6.10 8.94
N GLN A 341 -3.66 -6.71 7.82
CA GLN A 341 -2.86 -7.75 7.18
C GLN A 341 -2.09 -7.19 5.98
N PHE A 342 -0.88 -7.73 5.80
CA PHE A 342 -0.04 -7.49 4.62
C PHE A 342 -0.11 -8.66 3.65
N CYS A 343 0.24 -8.42 2.39
CA CYS A 343 0.45 -9.46 1.40
C CYS A 343 1.90 -9.47 0.89
N ASN A 344 2.37 -10.66 0.60
CA ASN A 344 3.62 -10.90 -0.10
C ASN A 344 3.31 -11.70 -1.36
N LEU A 345 3.94 -11.35 -2.48
CA LEU A 345 3.67 -11.97 -3.78
C LEU A 345 4.80 -12.91 -4.17
N SER A 346 4.45 -14.02 -4.78
CA SER A 346 5.33 -14.84 -5.61
C SER A 346 4.61 -15.19 -6.91
N GLU A 347 5.36 -15.43 -7.96
CA GLU A 347 4.81 -15.67 -9.30
C GLU A 347 5.41 -16.95 -9.86
N VAL A 348 4.59 -17.72 -10.56
CA VAL A 348 4.99 -18.89 -11.35
C VAL A 348 4.87 -18.53 -12.82
N ILE A 349 5.97 -18.66 -13.56
CA ILE A 349 5.99 -18.40 -14.99
C ILE A 349 5.76 -19.73 -15.72
N VAL A 350 4.56 -19.85 -16.31
CA VAL A 350 4.18 -21.02 -17.12
C VAL A 350 4.54 -20.76 -18.57
N ARG A 351 5.25 -21.72 -19.19
CA ARG A 351 5.62 -21.69 -20.60
C ARG A 351 4.84 -22.72 -21.39
N GLY A 352 4.77 -22.53 -22.71
CA GLY A 352 3.98 -23.42 -23.58
C GLY A 352 4.48 -24.85 -23.65
N ASP A 353 5.73 -25.10 -23.29
CA ASP A 353 6.40 -26.43 -23.25
C ASP A 353 6.45 -27.03 -21.84
N ASP A 354 5.92 -26.35 -20.81
CA ASP A 354 5.87 -26.92 -19.46
C ASP A 354 4.87 -28.06 -19.36
N SER A 355 5.31 -29.18 -18.80
CA SER A 355 4.43 -30.27 -18.36
C SER A 355 3.73 -29.92 -17.05
N ILE A 356 2.70 -30.68 -16.67
CA ILE A 356 2.03 -30.55 -15.37
C ILE A 356 3.03 -30.73 -14.22
N ASP A 357 3.99 -31.65 -14.36
CA ASP A 357 5.02 -31.89 -13.34
C ASP A 357 5.98 -30.70 -13.21
N ASP A 358 6.32 -30.02 -14.32
CA ASP A 358 7.14 -28.82 -14.29
C ASP A 358 6.40 -27.68 -13.58
N ILE A 359 5.13 -27.47 -13.92
CA ILE A 359 4.28 -26.48 -13.25
C ILE A 359 4.16 -26.79 -11.75
N SER A 360 3.97 -28.06 -11.38
CA SER A 360 3.88 -28.48 -9.97
C SER A 360 5.15 -28.15 -9.20
N LYS A 361 6.33 -28.42 -9.77
CA LYS A 361 7.63 -28.09 -9.16
C LYS A 361 7.80 -26.56 -9.01
N LYS A 362 7.44 -25.80 -10.04
CA LYS A 362 7.48 -24.32 -9.97
C LYS A 362 6.56 -23.78 -8.87
N VAL A 363 5.35 -24.34 -8.74
CA VAL A 363 4.39 -23.96 -7.68
C VAL A 363 4.94 -24.28 -6.29
N GLU A 364 5.56 -25.45 -6.11
CA GLU A 364 6.20 -25.86 -4.85
C GLU A 364 7.28 -24.83 -4.45
N LEU A 365 8.22 -24.54 -5.35
CA LEU A 365 9.29 -23.59 -5.09
C LEU A 365 8.77 -22.16 -4.84
N ALA A 366 7.77 -21.72 -5.61
CA ALA A 366 7.14 -20.41 -5.43
C ALA A 366 6.39 -20.32 -4.10
N THR A 367 5.79 -21.41 -3.63
CA THR A 367 5.12 -21.47 -2.31
C THR A 367 6.15 -21.35 -1.19
N ILE A 368 7.24 -22.08 -1.26
CA ILE A 368 8.35 -21.98 -0.27
C ILE A 368 8.89 -20.55 -0.24
N LEU A 369 9.10 -19.96 -1.42
CA LEU A 369 9.62 -18.61 -1.56
C LEU A 369 8.68 -17.53 -0.97
N GLY A 370 7.37 -17.74 -1.07
CA GLY A 370 6.34 -16.83 -0.57
C GLY A 370 6.00 -16.99 0.91
N THR A 371 6.44 -18.09 1.53
CA THR A 371 6.18 -18.38 2.95
C THR A 371 7.25 -17.83 3.85
#